data_9fe7e2046d0f89f3b21f19933c5ea885
#
_entry.id   9fe7e2046d0f89f3b21f19933c5ea885
#
_cell.length_a   1.000
_cell.length_b   1.000
_cell.length_c   1.000
_cell.angle_alpha   90.00
_cell.angle_beta   90.00
_cell.angle_gamma   90.00
#
_symmetry.space_group_name_H-M   'P 1'
#
loop_
_entity.id
_entity.type
_entity.pdbx_description
1 polymer ?
#
loop_
_entity_poly.entity_id
_entity_poly.type
_entity_poly.pdbx_seq_one_letter_code
_entity_poly.pdbx_strand_id
1 'polypeptide(L)'
;VREAAPALAQAADAVGGPHHRRMGTLGGNLCLDTRCRYFNQTYFWRSALGFCLKKDGSACHVVAGGQKCVAAASNDTAPALIALDATFELESVRGRRLVEAKSFYTADGIRNIVLEPDEIVTRVRVPFRAGRRSAFDKLRRRNAIDFPLLSVAARADFEGSAIAALEVVV
;
A
#
# COMPACT_ATOMS: atom_id res chain seq x y z
N VAL A 1 11.73 5.71 14.58
CA VAL A 1 11.35 4.97 13.37
C VAL A 1 12.58 4.74 12.49
N ARG A 2 13.43 5.76 12.21
CA ARG A 2 14.59 5.63 11.30
C ARG A 2 15.58 4.53 11.72
N GLU A 3 15.79 4.35 13.00
CA GLU A 3 16.68 3.31 13.53
C GLU A 3 15.98 1.95 13.68
N ALA A 4 14.75 1.95 14.19
CA ALA A 4 14.02 0.72 14.49
C ALA A 4 13.32 0.09 13.28
N ALA A 5 12.97 0.86 12.27
CA ALA A 5 12.26 0.43 11.07
C ALA A 5 12.72 1.26 9.85
N PRO A 6 13.97 1.07 9.38
CA PRO A 6 14.53 1.88 8.28
C PRO A 6 13.70 1.83 7.00
N ALA A 7 13.20 0.65 6.60
CA ALA A 7 12.35 0.52 5.42
C ALA A 7 11.10 1.40 5.50
N LEU A 8 10.44 1.45 6.66
CA LEU A 8 9.25 2.31 6.84
C LEU A 8 9.62 3.79 6.76
N ALA A 9 10.78 4.19 7.31
CA ALA A 9 11.23 5.57 7.22
C ALA A 9 11.55 5.98 5.78
N GLN A 10 12.24 5.11 5.02
CA GLN A 10 12.56 5.32 3.60
C GLN A 10 11.28 5.39 2.75
N ALA A 11 10.32 4.49 2.98
CA ALA A 11 9.02 4.48 2.32
C ALA A 11 8.24 5.78 2.59
N ALA A 12 8.21 6.24 3.86
CA ALA A 12 7.55 7.48 4.23
C ALA A 12 8.21 8.71 3.59
N ASP A 13 9.55 8.73 3.51
CA ASP A 13 10.30 9.81 2.83
C ASP A 13 10.02 9.83 1.30
N ALA A 14 9.65 8.70 0.71
CA ALA A 14 9.31 8.55 -0.71
C ALA A 14 7.88 8.97 -1.07
N VAL A 15 6.99 9.21 -0.07
CA VAL A 15 5.61 9.62 -0.30
C VAL A 15 5.56 11.05 -0.86
N GLY A 16 5.00 11.22 -2.06
CA GLY A 16 4.68 12.50 -2.67
C GLY A 16 5.81 13.52 -2.61
N GLY A 17 5.51 14.69 -2.04
CA GLY A 17 6.43 15.77 -1.78
C GLY A 17 6.31 16.29 -0.33
N PRO A 18 7.12 17.29 0.09
CA PRO A 18 7.13 17.79 1.47
C PRO A 18 5.76 18.21 2.02
N HIS A 19 4.93 18.82 1.20
CA HIS A 19 3.58 19.25 1.59
C HIS A 19 2.66 18.05 1.86
N HIS A 20 2.74 17.01 1.01
CA HIS A 20 1.98 15.77 1.21
C HIS A 20 2.36 15.09 2.52
N ARG A 21 3.67 15.03 2.83
CA ARG A 21 4.16 14.39 4.07
C ARG A 21 3.85 15.18 5.33
N ARG A 22 3.65 16.49 5.24
CA ARG A 22 3.22 17.32 6.39
C ARG A 22 1.76 17.10 6.75
N MET A 23 0.90 16.85 5.77
CA MET A 23 -0.54 16.73 5.96
C MET A 23 -1.04 15.27 5.93
N GLY A 24 -0.32 14.40 5.22
CA GLY A 24 -0.70 13.00 5.07
C GLY A 24 -0.46 12.21 6.36
N THR A 25 -1.38 11.30 6.65
CA THR A 25 -1.23 10.33 7.73
C THR A 25 -0.80 8.97 7.20
N LEU A 26 -0.18 8.15 8.04
CA LEU A 26 0.16 6.77 7.68
C LEU A 26 -1.11 5.97 7.34
N GLY A 27 -2.16 6.09 8.15
CA GLY A 27 -3.46 5.44 7.88
C GLY A 27 -4.06 5.85 6.54
N GLY A 28 -4.03 7.15 6.19
CA GLY A 28 -4.46 7.64 4.88
C GLY A 28 -3.64 7.06 3.73
N ASN A 29 -2.32 6.92 3.88
CA ASN A 29 -1.47 6.28 2.86
C ASN A 29 -1.80 4.80 2.70
N LEU A 30 -2.05 4.06 3.80
CA LEU A 30 -2.42 2.64 3.76
C LEU A 30 -3.76 2.40 3.07
N CYS A 31 -4.71 3.32 3.23
CA CYS A 31 -6.07 3.20 2.70
C CYS A 31 -6.25 3.86 1.33
N LEU A 32 -5.17 4.22 0.63
CA LEU A 32 -5.27 4.78 -0.72
C LEU A 32 -5.98 3.80 -1.67
N ASP A 33 -6.92 4.35 -2.44
CA ASP A 33 -7.56 3.59 -3.52
C ASP A 33 -6.55 3.29 -4.65
N THR A 34 -6.78 2.19 -5.35
CA THR A 34 -5.98 1.79 -6.51
C THR A 34 -6.17 2.77 -7.67
N ARG A 35 -5.14 2.89 -8.49
CA ARG A 35 -5.09 3.84 -9.60
C ARG A 35 -5.01 3.14 -10.95
N CYS A 36 -5.77 3.69 -11.90
CA CYS A 36 -5.77 3.20 -13.28
C CYS A 36 -6.07 4.39 -14.21
N ARG A 37 -5.34 4.47 -15.32
CA ARG A 37 -5.55 5.53 -16.31
C ARG A 37 -6.97 5.57 -16.88
N TYR A 38 -7.67 4.45 -16.92
CA TYR A 38 -9.05 4.37 -17.39
C TYR A 38 -10.07 4.77 -16.31
N PHE A 39 -9.73 4.63 -15.05
CA PHE A 39 -10.60 5.00 -13.93
C PHE A 39 -10.38 6.44 -13.46
N ASN A 40 -9.12 6.89 -13.38
CA ASN A 40 -8.76 8.23 -12.89
C ASN A 40 -8.94 9.31 -13.99
N GLN A 41 -10.12 9.36 -14.55
CA GLN A 41 -10.53 10.30 -15.60
C GLN A 41 -11.85 10.97 -15.23
N THR A 42 -12.24 12.01 -15.99
CA THR A 42 -13.51 12.69 -15.80
C THR A 42 -14.67 11.75 -16.08
N TYR A 43 -15.83 12.04 -15.51
CA TYR A 43 -17.05 11.29 -15.78
C TYR A 43 -17.36 11.22 -17.29
N PHE A 44 -17.27 12.35 -17.97
CA PHE A 44 -17.53 12.45 -19.42
C PHE A 44 -16.65 11.51 -20.24
N TRP A 45 -15.35 11.51 -19.96
CA TRP A 45 -14.40 10.63 -20.64
C TRP A 45 -14.69 9.15 -20.35
N ARG A 46 -14.98 8.81 -19.10
CA ARG A 46 -15.31 7.45 -18.69
C ARG A 46 -16.61 6.96 -19.33
N SER A 47 -17.65 7.80 -19.38
CA SER A 47 -18.93 7.46 -20.01
C SER A 47 -18.81 7.24 -21.51
N ALA A 48 -17.99 8.03 -22.21
CA ALA A 48 -17.71 7.85 -23.63
C ALA A 48 -17.06 6.49 -23.96
N LEU A 49 -16.32 5.89 -22.99
CA LEU A 49 -15.74 4.54 -23.12
C LEU A 49 -16.67 3.42 -22.61
N GLY A 50 -17.86 3.74 -22.10
CA GLY A 50 -18.76 2.75 -21.49
C GLY A 50 -18.34 2.33 -20.08
N PHE A 51 -17.58 3.20 -19.36
CA PHE A 51 -17.05 2.96 -18.01
C PHE A 51 -16.11 1.77 -17.97
N CYS A 52 -15.81 1.24 -16.77
CA CYS A 52 -14.94 0.08 -16.61
C CYS A 52 -15.38 -0.78 -15.42
N LEU A 53 -14.85 -2.00 -15.34
CA LEU A 53 -15.17 -2.98 -14.31
C LEU A 53 -15.03 -2.43 -12.87
N LYS A 54 -14.11 -1.48 -12.63
CA LYS A 54 -13.94 -0.87 -11.30
C LYS A 54 -15.16 -0.06 -10.88
N LYS A 55 -15.83 0.61 -11.81
CA LYS A 55 -17.02 1.42 -11.52
C LYS A 55 -17.88 1.65 -12.75
N ASP A 56 -19.17 1.34 -12.61
CA ASP A 56 -20.27 1.65 -13.52
C ASP A 56 -20.24 0.87 -14.85
N GLY A 57 -19.24 0.02 -15.12
CA GLY A 57 -19.12 -0.78 -16.34
C GLY A 57 -18.83 -2.26 -16.05
N SER A 58 -18.76 -3.06 -17.10
CA SER A 58 -18.60 -4.52 -17.03
C SER A 58 -17.30 -5.04 -17.65
N ALA A 59 -16.48 -4.17 -18.24
CA ALA A 59 -15.26 -4.56 -18.92
C ALA A 59 -14.01 -3.91 -18.30
N CYS A 60 -12.89 -4.64 -18.30
CA CYS A 60 -11.60 -4.08 -17.99
C CYS A 60 -10.91 -3.60 -19.29
N HIS A 61 -10.54 -2.31 -19.37
CA HIS A 61 -9.82 -1.76 -20.54
C HIS A 61 -8.32 -2.02 -20.54
N VAL A 62 -7.80 -2.61 -19.44
CA VAL A 62 -6.37 -3.00 -19.32
C VAL A 62 -6.17 -4.46 -19.74
N VAL A 63 -7.05 -5.35 -19.27
CA VAL A 63 -6.97 -6.79 -19.51
C VAL A 63 -8.25 -7.23 -20.21
N ALA A 64 -8.15 -7.61 -21.48
CA ALA A 64 -9.28 -8.12 -22.24
C ALA A 64 -9.83 -9.39 -21.59
N GLY A 65 -11.15 -9.42 -21.35
CA GLY A 65 -11.82 -10.54 -20.67
C GLY A 65 -11.51 -10.68 -19.18
N GLY A 66 -10.80 -9.71 -18.58
CA GLY A 66 -10.48 -9.73 -17.15
C GLY A 66 -11.74 -9.68 -16.27
N GLN A 67 -11.78 -10.56 -15.27
CA GLN A 67 -12.91 -10.68 -14.31
C GLN A 67 -12.66 -9.88 -13.03
N LYS A 68 -11.43 -9.41 -12.81
CA LYS A 68 -11.01 -8.60 -11.65
C LYS A 68 -10.40 -7.29 -12.11
N CYS A 69 -10.51 -6.27 -11.28
CA CYS A 69 -9.86 -5.00 -11.55
C CYS A 69 -8.36 -5.10 -11.25
N VAL A 70 -7.53 -4.76 -12.23
CA VAL A 70 -6.06 -4.73 -12.13
C VAL A 70 -5.51 -3.33 -11.87
N ALA A 71 -6.31 -2.43 -11.33
CA ALA A 71 -5.83 -1.11 -10.95
C ALA A 71 -4.73 -1.22 -9.89
N ALA A 72 -3.61 -0.52 -10.09
CA ALA A 72 -2.41 -0.66 -9.30
C ALA A 72 -2.52 0.03 -7.94
N ALA A 73 -2.00 -0.60 -6.90
CA ALA A 73 -1.76 0.04 -5.61
C ALA A 73 -0.69 1.14 -5.74
N SER A 74 -0.80 2.21 -4.96
CA SER A 74 0.12 3.34 -4.98
C SER A 74 0.53 3.83 -3.58
N ASN A 75 0.25 3.03 -2.57
CA ASN A 75 0.53 3.28 -1.17
C ASN A 75 1.98 2.88 -0.83
N ASP A 76 2.88 3.83 -0.91
CA ASP A 76 4.33 3.63 -0.75
C ASP A 76 4.73 2.90 0.55
N THR A 77 3.99 3.11 1.65
CA THR A 77 4.35 2.52 2.96
C THR A 77 3.88 1.07 3.12
N ALA A 78 2.96 0.58 2.29
CA ALA A 78 2.40 -0.76 2.41
C ALA A 78 3.44 -1.88 2.26
N PRO A 79 4.30 -1.91 1.23
CA PRO A 79 5.32 -2.95 1.09
C PRO A 79 6.25 -3.02 2.29
N ALA A 80 6.67 -1.86 2.83
CA ALA A 80 7.53 -1.81 4.00
C ALA A 80 6.86 -2.37 5.26
N LEU A 81 5.57 -2.07 5.47
CA LEU A 81 4.81 -2.57 6.61
C LEU A 81 4.51 -4.06 6.50
N ILE A 82 4.25 -4.57 5.30
CA ILE A 82 4.09 -6.00 5.05
C ILE A 82 5.40 -6.72 5.37
N ALA A 83 6.53 -6.27 4.82
CA ALA A 83 7.84 -6.86 5.07
C ALA A 83 8.24 -6.85 6.55
N LEU A 84 7.79 -5.86 7.31
CA LEU A 84 8.05 -5.70 8.74
C LEU A 84 7.08 -6.47 9.66
N ASP A 85 6.19 -7.31 9.12
CA ASP A 85 5.16 -8.04 9.87
C ASP A 85 4.23 -7.11 10.68
N ALA A 86 3.91 -5.94 10.15
CA ALA A 86 3.06 -4.99 10.85
C ALA A 86 1.62 -5.52 11.02
N THR A 87 0.95 -5.00 12.05
CA THR A 87 -0.46 -5.26 12.34
C THR A 87 -1.21 -3.94 12.41
N PHE A 88 -2.37 -3.88 11.77
CA PHE A 88 -3.26 -2.72 11.77
C PHE A 88 -4.40 -2.92 12.75
N GLU A 89 -4.66 -1.93 13.58
CA GLU A 89 -5.83 -1.87 14.46
C GLU A 89 -6.93 -1.09 13.72
N LEU A 90 -8.02 -1.79 13.45
CA LEU A 90 -9.21 -1.24 12.81
C LEU A 90 -10.29 -1.04 13.87
N GLU A 91 -10.95 0.09 13.84
CA GLU A 91 -11.96 0.47 14.82
C GLU A 91 -13.23 0.98 14.16
N SER A 92 -14.37 0.56 14.66
CA SER A 92 -15.70 1.02 14.29
C SER A 92 -16.60 1.09 15.52
N VAL A 93 -17.85 1.49 15.33
CA VAL A 93 -18.88 1.43 16.38
C VAL A 93 -19.17 0.00 16.87
N ARG A 94 -18.81 -1.02 16.08
CA ARG A 94 -18.95 -2.45 16.42
C ARG A 94 -17.80 -2.98 17.29
N GLY A 95 -16.72 -2.20 17.46
CA GLY A 95 -15.54 -2.58 18.23
C GLY A 95 -14.24 -2.49 17.44
N ARG A 96 -13.24 -3.20 17.95
CA ARG A 96 -11.86 -3.22 17.40
C ARG A 96 -11.50 -4.60 16.90
N ARG A 97 -10.72 -4.63 15.80
CA ARG A 97 -10.06 -5.85 15.33
C ARG A 97 -8.64 -5.58 14.87
N LEU A 98 -7.81 -6.59 14.92
CA LEU A 98 -6.43 -6.55 14.42
C LEU A 98 -6.35 -7.30 13.10
N VAL A 99 -5.64 -6.74 12.14
CA VAL A 99 -5.40 -7.34 10.82
C VAL A 99 -3.91 -7.26 10.53
N GLU A 100 -3.30 -8.39 10.18
CA GLU A 100 -1.92 -8.40 9.69
C GLU A 100 -1.80 -7.63 8.37
N ALA A 101 -0.73 -6.87 8.19
CA ALA A 101 -0.54 -6.05 7.00
C ALA A 101 -0.62 -6.86 5.70
N LYS A 102 -0.08 -8.09 5.68
CA LYS A 102 -0.15 -9.00 4.53
C LYS A 102 -1.57 -9.45 4.17
N SER A 103 -2.49 -9.45 5.13
CA SER A 103 -3.90 -9.85 4.96
C SER A 103 -4.84 -8.65 4.76
N PHE A 104 -4.32 -7.42 4.87
CA PHE A 104 -5.11 -6.20 4.73
C PHE A 104 -5.42 -5.88 3.26
N TYR A 105 -4.51 -6.22 2.35
CA TYR A 105 -4.65 -5.96 0.92
C TYR A 105 -5.19 -7.16 0.17
N THR A 106 -6.02 -6.90 -0.84
CA THR A 106 -6.59 -7.94 -1.71
C THR A 106 -6.06 -7.80 -3.13
N ALA A 107 -6.14 -8.87 -3.91
CA ALA A 107 -5.76 -8.87 -5.33
C ALA A 107 -6.92 -8.44 -6.24
N ASP A 108 -7.70 -7.43 -5.84
CA ASP A 108 -8.78 -6.85 -6.64
C ASP A 108 -8.81 -5.32 -6.45
N GLY A 109 -8.63 -4.58 -7.53
CA GLY A 109 -8.63 -3.12 -7.48
C GLY A 109 -9.98 -2.48 -7.19
N ILE A 110 -11.09 -3.22 -7.16
CA ILE A 110 -12.42 -2.73 -6.75
C ILE A 110 -12.48 -2.64 -5.22
N ARG A 111 -12.09 -3.73 -4.54
CA ARG A 111 -12.03 -3.81 -3.08
C ARG A 111 -10.60 -4.17 -2.69
N ASN A 112 -9.70 -3.22 -2.82
CA ASN A 112 -8.26 -3.44 -2.66
C ASN A 112 -7.80 -3.62 -1.21
N ILE A 113 -8.67 -3.36 -0.23
CA ILE A 113 -8.41 -3.51 1.20
C ILE A 113 -9.60 -4.15 1.90
N VAL A 114 -9.36 -4.80 3.05
CA VAL A 114 -10.40 -5.46 3.85
C VAL A 114 -11.10 -4.52 4.84
N LEU A 115 -10.80 -3.22 4.78
CA LEU A 115 -11.46 -2.19 5.60
C LEU A 115 -12.94 -2.10 5.23
N GLU A 116 -13.82 -2.17 6.22
CA GLU A 116 -15.25 -1.95 6.00
C GLU A 116 -15.57 -0.44 5.95
N PRO A 117 -16.72 -0.03 5.34
CA PRO A 117 -17.05 1.38 5.15
C PRO A 117 -17.14 2.21 6.44
N ASP A 118 -17.40 1.57 7.57
CA ASP A 118 -17.53 2.20 8.89
C ASP A 118 -16.30 1.99 9.79
N GLU A 119 -15.21 1.44 9.23
CA GLU A 119 -13.95 1.24 9.94
C GLU A 119 -12.92 2.30 9.61
N ILE A 120 -12.07 2.61 10.59
CA ILE A 120 -10.88 3.44 10.42
C ILE A 120 -9.64 2.71 10.94
N VAL A 121 -8.49 2.96 10.33
CA VAL A 121 -7.19 2.52 10.84
C VAL A 121 -6.77 3.48 11.95
N THR A 122 -6.81 3.02 13.19
CA THR A 122 -6.47 3.85 14.36
C THR A 122 -5.03 3.70 14.81
N ARG A 123 -4.42 2.53 14.55
CA ARG A 123 -3.05 2.25 14.97
C ARG A 123 -2.36 1.27 14.03
N VAL A 124 -1.05 1.50 13.82
CA VAL A 124 -0.13 0.59 13.15
C VAL A 124 0.90 0.12 14.16
N ARG A 125 1.02 -1.20 14.33
CA ARG A 125 2.00 -1.83 15.21
C ARG A 125 3.07 -2.50 14.37
N VAL A 126 4.32 -2.12 14.58
CA VAL A 126 5.47 -2.72 13.92
C VAL A 126 6.31 -3.43 14.98
N PRO A 127 6.47 -4.76 14.89
CA PRO A 127 7.25 -5.51 15.88
C PRO A 127 8.74 -5.12 15.79
N PHE A 128 9.32 -4.73 16.92
CA PHE A 128 10.76 -4.53 17.01
C PHE A 128 11.44 -5.88 17.28
N ARG A 129 12.51 -6.17 16.54
CA ARG A 129 13.39 -7.32 16.78
C ARG A 129 14.84 -6.89 16.71
N ALA A 130 15.63 -7.23 17.73
CA ALA A 130 17.07 -7.06 17.70
C ALA A 130 17.67 -7.89 16.56
N GLY A 131 18.69 -7.37 15.87
CA GLY A 131 19.27 -8.03 14.69
C GLY A 131 18.47 -7.89 13.40
N ARG A 132 17.28 -7.28 13.41
CA ARG A 132 16.51 -7.02 12.21
C ARG A 132 17.08 -5.84 11.41
N ARG A 133 17.26 -6.05 10.12
CA ARG A 133 17.58 -5.00 9.14
C ARG A 133 16.49 -4.93 8.10
N SER A 134 16.25 -3.73 7.57
CA SER A 134 15.25 -3.56 6.50
C SER A 134 15.62 -2.39 5.60
N ALA A 135 15.17 -2.47 4.35
CA ALA A 135 15.36 -1.43 3.36
C ALA A 135 14.12 -1.33 2.46
N PHE A 136 13.92 -0.16 1.88
CA PHE A 136 12.88 0.10 0.89
C PHE A 136 13.46 0.94 -0.23
N ASP A 137 13.05 0.65 -1.45
CA ASP A 137 13.33 1.48 -2.62
C ASP A 137 12.10 1.61 -3.51
N LYS A 138 12.05 2.73 -4.26
CA LYS A 138 10.95 3.10 -5.14
C LYS A 138 11.48 3.54 -6.49
N LEU A 139 11.27 2.74 -7.50
CA LEU A 139 11.51 3.12 -8.89
C LEU A 139 10.40 4.08 -9.35
N ARG A 140 10.79 5.26 -9.81
CA ARG A 140 9.90 6.32 -10.28
C ARG A 140 10.59 7.16 -11.35
N ARG A 141 9.82 7.90 -12.16
CA ARG A 141 10.37 8.77 -13.20
C ARG A 141 10.90 10.09 -12.67
N ARG A 142 10.32 10.60 -11.58
CA ARG A 142 10.68 11.87 -10.92
C ARG A 142 11.03 11.62 -9.46
N ASN A 143 11.90 12.44 -8.90
CA ASN A 143 12.32 12.29 -7.50
C ASN A 143 11.26 12.72 -6.47
N ALA A 144 10.23 13.45 -6.89
CA ALA A 144 9.14 13.87 -6.01
C ALA A 144 7.82 13.89 -6.77
N ILE A 145 6.71 13.74 -6.03
CA ILE A 145 5.32 13.82 -6.53
C ILE A 145 5.13 12.85 -7.72
N ASP A 146 5.52 11.61 -7.52
CA ASP A 146 5.37 10.57 -8.53
C ASP A 146 4.89 9.25 -7.90
N PHE A 147 4.10 8.51 -8.67
CA PHE A 147 3.70 7.16 -8.29
C PHE A 147 4.81 6.16 -8.59
N PRO A 148 4.89 5.05 -7.84
CA PRO A 148 5.87 4.01 -8.14
C PRO A 148 5.57 3.37 -9.50
N LEU A 149 6.62 3.11 -10.27
CA LEU A 149 6.60 2.10 -11.32
C LEU A 149 6.78 0.72 -10.68
N LEU A 150 7.59 0.66 -9.63
CA LEU A 150 7.83 -0.50 -8.80
C LEU A 150 8.27 -0.01 -7.42
N SER A 151 7.84 -0.69 -6.37
CA SER A 151 8.38 -0.52 -5.01
C SER A 151 8.84 -1.86 -4.49
N VAL A 152 9.97 -1.88 -3.77
CA VAL A 152 10.50 -3.07 -3.13
C VAL A 152 10.82 -2.77 -1.68
N ALA A 153 10.34 -3.61 -0.80
CA ALA A 153 10.72 -3.61 0.61
C ALA A 153 11.36 -4.96 0.96
N ALA A 154 12.45 -4.93 1.70
CA ALA A 154 13.13 -6.12 2.19
C ALA A 154 13.35 -6.04 3.69
N ARG A 155 13.25 -7.19 4.35
CA ARG A 155 13.59 -7.40 5.75
C ARG A 155 14.45 -8.64 5.87
N ALA A 156 15.54 -8.53 6.65
CA ALA A 156 16.36 -9.65 7.03
C ALA A 156 16.50 -9.68 8.56
N ASP A 157 16.25 -10.81 9.17
CA ASP A 157 16.48 -11.08 10.58
C ASP A 157 17.81 -11.88 10.70
N PHE A 158 18.75 -11.40 11.52
CA PHE A 158 20.06 -11.99 11.68
C PHE A 158 20.19 -12.71 13.03
N GLU A 159 20.83 -13.87 13.00
CA GLU A 159 21.36 -14.59 14.15
C GLU A 159 22.87 -14.66 14.02
N GLY A 160 23.58 -13.82 14.79
CA GLY A 160 25.01 -13.58 14.60
C GLY A 160 25.29 -12.99 13.21
N SER A 161 26.08 -13.67 12.38
CA SER A 161 26.37 -13.26 11.00
C SER A 161 25.48 -13.93 9.94
N ALA A 162 24.62 -14.86 10.34
CA ALA A 162 23.75 -15.59 9.41
C ALA A 162 22.37 -14.91 9.27
N ILE A 163 21.79 -14.99 8.08
CA ILE A 163 20.40 -14.60 7.85
C ILE A 163 19.50 -15.75 8.29
N ALA A 164 18.73 -15.54 9.36
CA ALA A 164 17.76 -16.51 9.87
C ALA A 164 16.42 -16.44 9.11
N ALA A 165 16.02 -15.23 8.69
CA ALA A 165 14.79 -15.04 7.90
C ALA A 165 14.96 -13.87 6.92
N LEU A 166 14.37 -14.01 5.73
CA LEU A 166 14.33 -12.98 4.69
C LEU A 166 12.90 -12.84 4.19
N GLU A 167 12.41 -11.61 4.12
CA GLU A 167 11.12 -11.26 3.51
C GLU A 167 11.37 -10.20 2.44
N VAL A 168 10.81 -10.39 1.27
CA VAL A 168 10.85 -9.41 0.16
C VAL A 168 9.44 -9.21 -0.35
N VAL A 169 9.00 -7.96 -0.40
CA VAL A 169 7.68 -7.54 -0.87
C VAL A 169 7.86 -6.59 -2.04
N VAL A 170 7.17 -6.88 -3.14
CA VAL A 170 7.23 -6.12 -4.39
C VAL A 170 5.86 -5.55 -4.72
#